data_7b130f18a8ace6235a3fa11efbcdd627
#
_entry.id   7b130f18a8ace6235a3fa11efbcdd627
#
_cell.length_a   1.000
_cell.length_b   1.000
_cell.length_c   1.000
_cell.angle_alpha   90.00
_cell.angle_beta   90.00
_cell.angle_gamma   90.00
#
_symmetry.space_group_name_H-M   'P 1'
#
loop_
_entity.id
_entity.type
_entity.pdbx_description
1 polymer ?
#
loop_
_entity_poly.entity_id
_entity_poly.type
_entity_poly.pdbx_seq_one_letter_code
_entity_poly.pdbx_strand_id
1 'polypeptide(L)'
;MCLMRKLSLLILLPLFYYYGYAQKSGESKLLTKTFEAASIAGNKAGEDANRRLSIYLPHGYEQSNERYPVIYFLHGFAVNDEQMMQWIGFKALMDSAIKGGMMKPMILVLPNSDTKFRGYFYTNSSFTGNWTDFIGKDVVQYVDKNFRTKAHRDSRGLCGHSMGGNGALKVAMLYADVFSSVYAMSPGGMHFAAEFTPALKAFRQLSEISSV
;
A
#
# COMPACT_ATOMS: atom_id res chain seq x y z
N MET A 1 -15.87 11.04 80.45
CA MET A 1 -15.65 9.78 79.71
C MET A 1 -16.01 10.07 78.25
N CYS A 2 -14.96 10.47 77.50
CA CYS A 2 -15.12 10.94 76.14
C CYS A 2 -14.59 9.87 75.17
N LEU A 3 -15.48 9.34 74.34
CA LEU A 3 -15.21 8.27 73.38
C LEU A 3 -14.70 8.87 72.09
N MET A 4 -13.40 8.85 71.81
CA MET A 4 -12.82 9.22 70.52
C MET A 4 -13.02 8.11 69.51
N ARG A 5 -13.94 8.34 68.52
CA ARG A 5 -14.09 7.49 67.32
C ARG A 5 -12.93 7.80 66.38
N LYS A 6 -12.06 6.81 66.17
CA LYS A 6 -11.04 6.84 65.10
C LYS A 6 -11.72 6.64 63.75
N LEU A 7 -11.70 7.66 62.91
CA LEU A 7 -12.19 7.59 61.53
C LEU A 7 -11.00 7.09 60.67
N SER A 8 -11.04 5.83 60.23
CA SER A 8 -10.06 5.27 59.31
C SER A 8 -10.42 5.71 57.89
N LEU A 9 -9.63 6.64 57.33
CA LEU A 9 -9.75 7.09 55.94
C LEU A 9 -9.15 6.04 55.01
N LEU A 10 -9.97 5.23 54.36
CA LEU A 10 -9.55 4.34 53.28
C LEU A 10 -9.28 5.19 52.03
N ILE A 11 -8.01 5.39 51.73
CA ILE A 11 -7.59 5.99 50.47
C ILE A 11 -7.67 4.92 49.38
N LEU A 12 -8.72 4.95 48.57
CA LEU A 12 -8.81 4.21 47.33
C LEU A 12 -7.90 4.87 46.30
N LEU A 13 -6.70 4.32 46.12
CA LEU A 13 -5.84 4.66 44.96
C LEU A 13 -6.46 4.07 43.70
N PRO A 14 -6.79 4.89 42.69
CA PRO A 14 -7.23 4.34 41.40
C PRO A 14 -6.00 3.67 40.77
N LEU A 15 -6.06 2.37 40.61
CA LEU A 15 -5.15 1.61 39.76
C LEU A 15 -5.40 2.06 38.30
N PHE A 16 -4.65 3.03 37.84
CA PHE A 16 -4.52 3.29 36.43
C PHE A 16 -3.84 2.08 35.78
N TYR A 17 -4.61 1.22 35.18
CA TYR A 17 -4.10 0.24 34.23
C TYR A 17 -3.50 0.99 33.07
N TYR A 18 -2.23 1.33 33.13
CA TYR A 18 -1.44 1.63 31.97
C TYR A 18 -1.39 0.34 31.14
N TYR A 19 -2.23 0.25 30.12
CA TYR A 19 -1.97 -0.64 29.01
C TYR A 19 -0.72 -0.12 28.28
N GLY A 20 0.43 -0.38 28.87
CA GLY A 20 1.69 -0.28 28.17
C GLY A 20 1.65 -1.35 27.07
N TYR A 21 1.50 -0.94 25.83
CA TYR A 21 1.88 -1.79 24.72
C TYR A 21 3.35 -2.10 24.92
N ALA A 22 3.64 -3.27 25.50
CA ALA A 22 5.00 -3.78 25.58
C ALA A 22 5.52 -3.84 24.16
N GLN A 23 6.46 -2.96 23.83
CA GLN A 23 7.08 -2.92 22.53
C GLN A 23 7.76 -4.27 22.33
N LYS A 24 7.17 -5.11 21.46
CA LYS A 24 7.68 -6.46 21.19
C LYS A 24 9.13 -6.32 20.71
N SER A 25 10.04 -7.04 21.35
CA SER A 25 11.44 -7.11 20.96
C SER A 25 11.54 -7.73 19.55
N GLY A 26 12.27 -7.10 18.66
CA GLY A 26 12.46 -7.57 17.29
C GLY A 26 12.48 -6.40 16.31
N GLU A 27 13.39 -6.42 15.37
CA GLU A 27 13.53 -5.35 14.38
C GLU A 27 12.45 -5.44 13.31
N SER A 28 12.10 -4.29 12.74
CA SER A 28 11.31 -4.22 11.51
C SER A 28 12.15 -4.72 10.31
N LYS A 29 11.49 -5.29 9.33
CA LYS A 29 12.20 -5.86 8.17
C LYS A 29 11.72 -5.26 6.85
N LEU A 30 12.65 -5.12 5.92
CA LEU A 30 12.34 -4.97 4.50
C LEU A 30 12.61 -6.29 3.79
N LEU A 31 11.64 -6.72 2.99
CA LEU A 31 11.72 -7.94 2.20
C LEU A 31 11.43 -7.61 0.74
N THR A 32 12.12 -8.32 -0.16
CA THR A 32 11.78 -8.37 -1.58
C THR A 32 11.24 -9.75 -1.89
N LYS A 33 10.07 -9.81 -2.53
CA LYS A 33 9.43 -11.05 -2.97
C LYS A 33 9.08 -10.95 -4.45
N THR A 34 9.16 -12.06 -5.15
CA THR A 34 8.75 -12.17 -6.55
C THR A 34 7.71 -13.28 -6.66
N PHE A 35 6.71 -13.06 -7.50
CA PHE A 35 5.68 -14.05 -7.79
C PHE A 35 5.14 -13.86 -9.21
N GLU A 36 4.61 -14.91 -9.79
CA GLU A 36 3.97 -14.86 -11.08
C GLU A 36 2.56 -14.27 -10.94
N ALA A 37 2.32 -13.13 -11.60
CA ALA A 37 1.06 -12.40 -11.60
C ALA A 37 0.19 -12.89 -12.77
N ALA A 38 -0.89 -13.60 -12.45
CA ALA A 38 -1.79 -14.18 -13.46
C ALA A 38 -2.43 -13.09 -14.35
N SER A 39 -2.72 -11.92 -13.77
CA SER A 39 -3.30 -10.77 -14.49
C SER A 39 -2.35 -10.17 -15.53
N ILE A 40 -1.05 -10.44 -15.43
CA ILE A 40 -0.04 -9.95 -16.39
C ILE A 40 0.39 -11.05 -17.36
N ALA A 41 0.20 -12.32 -17.01
CA ALA A 41 0.59 -13.44 -17.86
C ALA A 41 -0.10 -13.39 -19.23
N GLY A 42 0.65 -13.79 -20.28
CA GLY A 42 0.13 -13.86 -21.65
C GLY A 42 -0.15 -12.51 -22.33
N ASN A 43 0.31 -11.39 -21.77
CA ASN A 43 0.18 -10.08 -22.41
C ASN A 43 0.96 -10.00 -23.72
N LYS A 44 0.48 -9.18 -24.68
CA LYS A 44 1.07 -9.05 -26.02
C LYS A 44 2.25 -8.08 -26.07
N ALA A 45 2.41 -7.21 -25.06
CA ALA A 45 3.53 -6.27 -24.96
C ALA A 45 4.82 -6.93 -24.52
N GLY A 46 4.78 -8.20 -24.08
CA GLY A 46 5.93 -8.95 -23.56
C GLY A 46 6.39 -8.43 -22.20
N GLU A 47 5.47 -7.91 -21.38
CA GLU A 47 5.75 -7.61 -19.97
C GLU A 47 5.97 -8.92 -19.20
N ASP A 48 6.97 -8.92 -18.32
CA ASP A 48 7.26 -10.06 -17.47
C ASP A 48 6.14 -10.23 -16.42
N ALA A 49 5.56 -11.43 -16.38
CA ALA A 49 4.55 -11.79 -15.38
C ALA A 49 5.16 -12.00 -13.98
N ASN A 50 6.47 -12.26 -13.88
CA ASN A 50 7.15 -12.31 -12.59
C ASN A 50 7.29 -10.91 -12.00
N ARG A 51 6.39 -10.57 -11.09
CA ARG A 51 6.33 -9.23 -10.50
C ARG A 51 6.91 -9.21 -9.09
N ARG A 52 7.68 -8.17 -8.81
CA ARG A 52 8.34 -7.95 -7.52
C ARG A 52 7.44 -7.15 -6.58
N LEU A 53 7.58 -7.42 -5.29
CA LEU A 53 7.00 -6.64 -4.19
C LEU A 53 8.11 -6.24 -3.22
N SER A 54 8.20 -4.96 -2.87
CA SER A 54 8.93 -4.50 -1.70
C SER A 54 7.99 -4.44 -0.51
N ILE A 55 8.35 -5.09 0.61
CA ILE A 55 7.45 -5.29 1.75
C ILE A 55 8.15 -4.87 3.03
N TYR A 56 7.50 -4.00 3.80
CA TYR A 56 7.89 -3.68 5.16
C TYR A 56 7.05 -4.49 6.15
N LEU A 57 7.72 -5.14 7.09
CA LEU A 57 7.12 -5.82 8.24
C LEU A 57 7.45 -5.06 9.53
N PRO A 58 6.45 -4.79 10.39
CA PRO A 58 6.67 -3.97 11.60
C PRO A 58 7.50 -4.70 12.66
N HIS A 59 8.00 -3.91 13.61
CA HIS A 59 8.67 -4.45 14.80
C HIS A 59 7.84 -5.56 15.47
N GLY A 60 8.51 -6.63 15.91
CA GLY A 60 7.88 -7.75 16.58
C GLY A 60 7.05 -8.66 15.67
N TYR A 61 7.08 -8.46 14.35
CA TYR A 61 6.37 -9.34 13.43
C TYR A 61 6.78 -10.79 13.61
N GLU A 62 8.08 -11.12 13.61
CA GLU A 62 8.58 -12.49 13.71
C GLU A 62 8.33 -13.15 15.10
N GLN A 63 8.20 -12.34 16.14
CA GLN A 63 8.03 -12.79 17.52
C GLN A 63 6.56 -12.89 17.94
N SER A 64 5.62 -12.72 17.02
CA SER A 64 4.21 -12.78 17.32
C SER A 64 3.41 -13.53 16.27
N ASN A 65 2.24 -14.02 16.68
CA ASN A 65 1.24 -14.59 15.75
C ASN A 65 0.14 -13.59 15.39
N GLU A 66 0.34 -12.30 15.68
CA GLU A 66 -0.63 -11.26 15.36
C GLU A 66 -0.81 -11.09 13.87
N ARG A 67 -2.02 -10.69 13.49
CA ARG A 67 -2.36 -10.29 12.12
C ARG A 67 -2.41 -8.79 12.03
N TYR A 68 -1.95 -8.25 10.92
CA TYR A 68 -1.72 -6.83 10.71
C TYR A 68 -2.62 -6.28 9.60
N PRO A 69 -3.10 -5.03 9.71
CA PRO A 69 -3.65 -4.33 8.57
C PRO A 69 -2.56 -4.12 7.52
N VAL A 70 -2.96 -3.90 6.26
CA VAL A 70 -2.04 -3.74 5.14
C VAL A 70 -2.33 -2.43 4.41
N ILE A 71 -1.26 -1.68 4.11
CA ILE A 71 -1.29 -0.57 3.16
C ILE A 71 -0.54 -1.00 1.90
N TYR A 72 -1.18 -0.80 0.76
CA TYR A 72 -0.57 -0.97 -0.56
C TYR A 72 -0.24 0.41 -1.12
N PHE A 73 1.03 0.65 -1.41
CA PHE A 73 1.51 1.93 -1.95
C PHE A 73 1.88 1.79 -3.41
N LEU A 74 1.21 2.53 -4.28
CA LEU A 74 1.42 2.54 -5.72
C LEU A 74 2.42 3.65 -6.11
N HIS A 75 3.49 3.26 -6.77
CA HIS A 75 4.57 4.18 -7.19
C HIS A 75 4.17 5.05 -8.39
N GLY A 76 4.91 6.13 -8.62
CA GLY A 76 4.73 7.05 -9.74
C GLY A 76 5.26 6.50 -11.07
N PHE A 77 5.09 7.31 -12.13
CA PHE A 77 5.62 7.02 -13.46
C PHE A 77 7.15 7.01 -13.45
N ALA A 78 7.73 6.10 -14.21
CA ALA A 78 9.19 5.96 -14.41
C ALA A 78 10.01 5.66 -13.14
N VAL A 79 9.36 5.18 -12.08
CA VAL A 79 9.99 4.65 -10.87
C VAL A 79 9.49 3.24 -10.59
N ASN A 80 10.18 2.52 -9.69
CA ASN A 80 9.77 1.19 -9.25
C ASN A 80 9.58 1.13 -7.72
N ASP A 81 9.21 -0.02 -7.23
CA ASP A 81 8.96 -0.30 -5.82
C ASP A 81 10.19 -0.04 -4.92
N GLU A 82 11.38 -0.48 -5.34
CA GLU A 82 12.62 -0.30 -4.56
C GLU A 82 13.04 1.16 -4.50
N GLN A 83 13.04 1.85 -5.64
CA GLN A 83 13.37 3.27 -5.68
C GLN A 83 12.42 4.08 -4.80
N MET A 84 11.11 3.80 -4.86
CA MET A 84 10.12 4.48 -4.03
C MET A 84 10.30 4.18 -2.55
N MET A 85 10.59 2.90 -2.21
CA MET A 85 10.88 2.48 -0.83
C MET A 85 12.05 3.27 -0.24
N GLN A 86 13.11 3.46 -1.03
CA GLN A 86 14.33 4.16 -0.62
C GLN A 86 14.15 5.68 -0.59
N TRP A 87 13.57 6.29 -1.63
CA TRP A 87 13.42 7.75 -1.73
C TRP A 87 12.59 8.35 -0.61
N ILE A 88 11.49 7.68 -0.26
CA ILE A 88 10.65 8.12 0.87
C ILE A 88 11.28 7.72 2.21
N GLY A 89 12.16 6.71 2.22
CA GLY A 89 12.71 6.16 3.46
C GLY A 89 11.65 5.46 4.29
N PHE A 90 10.76 4.70 3.65
CA PHE A 90 9.57 4.13 4.29
C PHE A 90 9.88 3.32 5.54
N LYS A 91 11.00 2.58 5.58
CA LYS A 91 11.36 1.83 6.78
C LYS A 91 11.51 2.75 7.99
N ALA A 92 12.31 3.80 7.87
CA ALA A 92 12.55 4.74 8.97
C ALA A 92 11.28 5.52 9.33
N LEU A 93 10.48 5.92 8.33
CA LEU A 93 9.21 6.61 8.53
C LEU A 93 8.21 5.75 9.30
N MET A 94 8.01 4.50 8.88
CA MET A 94 7.10 3.55 9.52
C MET A 94 7.55 3.22 10.95
N ASP A 95 8.85 2.95 11.13
CA ASP A 95 9.43 2.68 12.44
C ASP A 95 9.21 3.85 13.40
N SER A 96 9.48 5.08 12.95
CA SER A 96 9.30 6.29 13.74
C SER A 96 7.84 6.55 14.10
N ALA A 97 6.94 6.42 13.13
CA ALA A 97 5.51 6.66 13.32
C ALA A 97 4.87 5.62 14.27
N ILE A 98 5.26 4.35 14.14
CA ILE A 98 4.77 3.28 15.03
C ILE A 98 5.34 3.45 16.44
N LYS A 99 6.64 3.70 16.56
CA LYS A 99 7.30 3.93 17.86
C LYS A 99 6.75 5.16 18.57
N GLY A 100 6.46 6.22 17.83
CA GLY A 100 5.87 7.46 18.35
C GLY A 100 4.38 7.36 18.67
N GLY A 101 3.74 6.22 18.46
CA GLY A 101 2.30 6.02 18.71
C GLY A 101 1.38 6.75 17.74
N MET A 102 1.93 7.32 16.65
CA MET A 102 1.14 8.00 15.63
C MET A 102 0.36 7.03 14.74
N MET A 103 0.80 5.79 14.65
CA MET A 103 0.10 4.75 13.90
C MET A 103 0.26 3.37 14.58
N LYS A 104 -0.69 2.50 14.33
CA LYS A 104 -0.62 1.10 14.78
C LYS A 104 0.35 0.31 13.87
N PRO A 105 0.98 -0.77 14.38
CA PRO A 105 1.77 -1.66 13.55
C PRO A 105 0.96 -2.19 12.36
N MET A 106 1.55 -2.12 11.16
CA MET A 106 0.94 -2.56 9.92
C MET A 106 1.99 -3.02 8.91
N ILE A 107 1.58 -3.81 7.93
CA ILE A 107 2.40 -4.21 6.79
C ILE A 107 2.27 -3.11 5.72
N LEU A 108 3.39 -2.72 5.08
CA LEU A 108 3.37 -1.87 3.90
C LEU A 108 3.88 -2.68 2.71
N VAL A 109 3.15 -2.64 1.61
CA VAL A 109 3.48 -3.36 0.37
C VAL A 109 3.59 -2.38 -0.78
N LEU A 110 4.70 -2.40 -1.49
CA LEU A 110 4.91 -1.64 -2.72
C LEU A 110 5.01 -2.63 -3.89
N PRO A 111 3.95 -2.77 -4.69
CA PRO A 111 4.00 -3.59 -5.91
C PRO A 111 4.83 -2.91 -7.00
N ASN A 112 5.70 -3.68 -7.66
CA ASN A 112 6.41 -3.19 -8.84
C ASN A 112 5.48 -3.19 -10.05
N SER A 113 5.08 -2.00 -10.48
CA SER A 113 4.31 -1.75 -11.70
C SER A 113 5.13 -0.94 -12.73
N ASP A 114 6.47 -0.94 -12.61
CA ASP A 114 7.35 -0.44 -13.68
C ASP A 114 7.28 -1.39 -14.89
N THR A 115 7.26 -0.81 -16.07
CA THR A 115 6.97 -1.49 -17.33
C THR A 115 7.96 -1.05 -18.41
N LYS A 116 7.97 -1.72 -19.56
CA LYS A 116 8.76 -1.31 -20.72
C LYS A 116 8.50 0.13 -21.17
N PHE A 117 7.28 0.62 -20.93
CA PHE A 117 6.88 2.00 -21.23
C PHE A 117 6.81 2.88 -19.98
N ARG A 118 7.48 2.47 -18.88
CA ARG A 118 7.65 3.21 -17.64
C ARG A 118 6.38 3.37 -16.79
N GLY A 119 5.26 2.78 -17.22
CA GLY A 119 4.00 2.75 -16.48
C GLY A 119 2.77 2.76 -17.38
N TYR A 120 1.72 2.05 -16.96
CA TYR A 120 0.42 1.96 -17.66
C TYR A 120 -0.74 2.52 -16.83
N PHE A 121 -0.45 3.41 -15.90
CA PHE A 121 -1.44 4.06 -15.04
C PHE A 121 -2.38 3.06 -14.35
N TYR A 122 -1.87 1.87 -14.02
CA TYR A 122 -2.65 0.81 -13.35
C TYR A 122 -3.96 0.48 -14.09
N THR A 123 -3.92 0.44 -15.41
CA THR A 123 -5.08 0.23 -16.27
C THR A 123 -5.03 -1.16 -16.90
N ASN A 124 -6.18 -1.88 -16.88
CA ASN A 124 -6.33 -3.14 -17.59
C ASN A 124 -6.27 -2.93 -19.10
N SER A 125 -5.54 -3.79 -19.79
CA SER A 125 -5.39 -3.72 -21.26
C SER A 125 -5.19 -5.13 -21.83
N SER A 126 -5.88 -5.43 -22.91
CA SER A 126 -5.70 -6.66 -23.66
C SER A 126 -4.31 -6.78 -24.31
N PHE A 127 -3.57 -5.68 -24.39
CA PHE A 127 -2.23 -5.63 -24.97
C PHE A 127 -1.15 -5.70 -23.91
N THR A 128 -1.23 -4.87 -22.83
CA THR A 128 -0.15 -4.71 -21.84
C THR A 128 -0.35 -5.53 -20.57
N GLY A 129 -1.49 -6.21 -20.42
CA GLY A 129 -1.87 -6.94 -19.20
C GLY A 129 -2.86 -6.16 -18.33
N ASN A 130 -3.43 -6.85 -17.36
CA ASN A 130 -4.50 -6.33 -16.51
C ASN A 130 -3.95 -5.75 -15.21
N TRP A 131 -3.37 -4.54 -15.27
CA TRP A 131 -2.67 -3.89 -14.18
C TRP A 131 -3.55 -3.45 -13.00
N THR A 132 -4.83 -3.19 -13.25
CA THR A 132 -5.81 -2.96 -12.16
C THR A 132 -6.04 -4.26 -11.39
N ASP A 133 -6.24 -5.37 -12.11
CA ASP A 133 -6.46 -6.69 -11.54
C ASP A 133 -5.19 -7.21 -10.83
N PHE A 134 -4.02 -6.90 -11.36
CA PHE A 134 -2.75 -7.20 -10.70
C PHE A 134 -2.72 -6.65 -9.26
N ILE A 135 -3.12 -5.40 -9.06
CA ILE A 135 -3.18 -4.81 -7.72
C ILE A 135 -4.34 -5.37 -6.91
N GLY A 136 -5.56 -5.37 -7.47
CA GLY A 136 -6.79 -5.71 -6.74
C GLY A 136 -6.96 -7.20 -6.43
N LYS A 137 -6.33 -8.05 -7.20
CA LYS A 137 -6.43 -9.52 -7.06
C LYS A 137 -5.09 -10.15 -6.72
N ASP A 138 -4.14 -10.16 -7.66
CA ASP A 138 -2.93 -10.99 -7.56
C ASP A 138 -2.07 -10.60 -6.36
N VAL A 139 -1.81 -9.29 -6.20
CA VAL A 139 -1.00 -8.77 -5.08
C VAL A 139 -1.69 -9.03 -3.75
N VAL A 140 -3.00 -8.75 -3.64
CA VAL A 140 -3.75 -8.95 -2.40
C VAL A 140 -3.77 -10.43 -2.01
N GLN A 141 -4.06 -11.32 -2.96
CA GLN A 141 -4.09 -12.76 -2.71
C GLN A 141 -2.71 -13.30 -2.31
N TYR A 142 -1.66 -12.86 -3.00
CA TYR A 142 -0.29 -13.24 -2.66
C TYR A 142 0.09 -12.81 -1.23
N VAL A 143 -0.20 -11.57 -0.88
CA VAL A 143 0.13 -11.00 0.43
C VAL A 143 -0.66 -11.68 1.53
N ASP A 144 -1.96 -11.91 1.35
CA ASP A 144 -2.80 -12.58 2.35
C ASP A 144 -2.40 -14.05 2.56
N LYS A 145 -1.95 -14.73 1.50
CA LYS A 145 -1.50 -16.13 1.57
C LYS A 145 -0.15 -16.26 2.29
N ASN A 146 0.76 -15.31 2.12
CA ASN A 146 2.15 -15.46 2.56
C ASN A 146 2.49 -14.65 3.82
N PHE A 147 1.64 -13.74 4.25
CA PHE A 147 1.87 -12.88 5.41
C PHE A 147 0.68 -12.91 6.38
N ARG A 148 0.94 -12.57 7.63
CA ARG A 148 -0.10 -12.52 8.67
C ARG A 148 -0.91 -11.22 8.54
N THR A 149 -1.75 -11.15 7.54
CA THR A 149 -2.66 -10.04 7.29
C THR A 149 -3.99 -10.23 8.02
N LYS A 150 -4.65 -9.12 8.35
CA LYS A 150 -6.08 -9.10 8.59
C LYS A 150 -6.77 -9.08 7.23
N ALA A 151 -7.04 -10.28 6.67
CA ALA A 151 -7.53 -10.48 5.31
C ALA A 151 -9.00 -10.04 5.15
N HIS A 152 -9.29 -8.80 5.51
CA HIS A 152 -10.62 -8.19 5.47
C HIS A 152 -10.53 -6.78 4.88
N ARG A 153 -11.54 -6.37 4.14
CA ARG A 153 -11.66 -5.05 3.51
C ARG A 153 -11.29 -3.90 4.46
N ASP A 154 -11.85 -3.88 5.66
CA ASP A 154 -11.66 -2.79 6.63
C ASP A 154 -10.23 -2.69 7.20
N SER A 155 -9.39 -3.63 6.84
CA SER A 155 -7.97 -3.67 7.23
C SER A 155 -7.02 -3.49 6.04
N ARG A 156 -7.54 -3.10 4.86
CA ARG A 156 -6.75 -2.80 3.66
C ARG A 156 -6.91 -1.36 3.24
N GLY A 157 -5.80 -0.65 3.18
CA GLY A 157 -5.70 0.69 2.61
C GLY A 157 -4.91 0.68 1.30
N LEU A 158 -5.25 1.59 0.41
CA LEU A 158 -4.56 1.81 -0.86
C LEU A 158 -4.11 3.26 -0.93
N CYS A 159 -2.86 3.50 -1.25
CA CYS A 159 -2.35 4.84 -1.46
C CYS A 159 -1.37 4.88 -2.61
N GLY A 160 -1.04 6.07 -3.08
CA GLY A 160 -0.07 6.22 -4.16
C GLY A 160 0.19 7.67 -4.51
N HIS A 161 1.29 7.90 -5.23
CA HIS A 161 1.74 9.23 -5.64
C HIS A 161 1.75 9.34 -7.16
N SER A 162 1.34 10.50 -7.70
CA SER A 162 1.35 10.82 -9.13
C SER A 162 0.55 9.78 -9.95
N MET A 163 1.18 9.03 -10.88
CA MET A 163 0.57 7.89 -11.57
C MET A 163 -0.05 6.89 -10.58
N GLY A 164 0.64 6.61 -9.46
CA GLY A 164 0.15 5.74 -8.40
C GLY A 164 -1.04 6.33 -7.65
N GLY A 165 -1.14 7.65 -7.52
CA GLY A 165 -2.31 8.34 -6.98
C GLY A 165 -3.56 8.14 -7.85
N ASN A 166 -3.42 8.26 -9.18
CA ASN A 166 -4.47 7.91 -10.14
C ASN A 166 -4.84 6.42 -10.03
N GLY A 167 -3.81 5.55 -9.98
CA GLY A 167 -4.01 4.11 -9.81
C GLY A 167 -4.76 3.78 -8.53
N ALA A 168 -4.41 4.43 -7.39
CA ALA A 168 -5.07 4.20 -6.11
C ALA A 168 -6.57 4.54 -6.18
N LEU A 169 -6.95 5.66 -6.76
CA LEU A 169 -8.37 6.00 -6.97
C LEU A 169 -9.08 4.97 -7.85
N LYS A 170 -8.49 4.65 -9.00
CA LYS A 170 -9.07 3.70 -9.95
C LYS A 170 -9.26 2.32 -9.35
N VAL A 171 -8.21 1.77 -8.73
CA VAL A 171 -8.27 0.44 -8.13
C VAL A 171 -9.26 0.43 -6.95
N ALA A 172 -9.27 1.45 -6.08
CA ALA A 172 -10.22 1.52 -4.97
C ALA A 172 -11.69 1.59 -5.42
N MET A 173 -11.98 2.28 -6.53
CA MET A 173 -13.33 2.31 -7.10
C MET A 173 -13.75 0.97 -7.70
N LEU A 174 -12.85 0.29 -8.43
CA LEU A 174 -13.15 -0.98 -9.08
C LEU A 174 -13.12 -2.17 -8.12
N TYR A 175 -12.39 -2.06 -7.02
CA TYR A 175 -12.24 -3.07 -5.96
C TYR A 175 -12.70 -2.53 -4.60
N ALA A 176 -13.86 -1.91 -4.59
CA ALA A 176 -14.44 -1.33 -3.37
C ALA A 176 -14.81 -2.37 -2.30
N ASP A 177 -14.93 -3.63 -2.69
CA ASP A 177 -15.10 -4.78 -1.80
C ASP A 177 -13.78 -5.27 -1.18
N VAL A 178 -12.63 -4.86 -1.74
CA VAL A 178 -11.28 -5.26 -1.29
C VAL A 178 -10.65 -4.20 -0.40
N PHE A 179 -10.80 -2.92 -0.73
CA PHE A 179 -10.19 -1.78 -0.02
C PHE A 179 -11.23 -0.89 0.63
N SER A 180 -10.98 -0.49 1.89
CA SER A 180 -11.87 0.43 2.63
C SER A 180 -11.38 1.87 2.64
N SER A 181 -10.09 2.09 2.42
CA SER A 181 -9.45 3.40 2.52
C SER A 181 -8.59 3.68 1.31
N VAL A 182 -8.63 4.92 0.83
CA VAL A 182 -7.76 5.38 -0.26
C VAL A 182 -7.15 6.73 0.08
N TYR A 183 -5.87 6.91 -0.23
CA TYR A 183 -5.18 8.18 -0.14
C TYR A 183 -4.38 8.44 -1.42
N ALA A 184 -4.87 9.33 -2.27
CA ALA A 184 -4.25 9.69 -3.53
C ALA A 184 -3.44 10.99 -3.37
N MET A 185 -2.12 10.89 -3.50
CA MET A 185 -1.21 12.03 -3.42
C MET A 185 -0.91 12.55 -4.82
N SER A 186 -1.29 13.80 -5.08
CA SER A 186 -1.04 14.50 -6.36
C SER A 186 -1.33 13.60 -7.58
N PRO A 187 -2.55 13.03 -7.72
CA PRO A 187 -2.85 12.05 -8.76
C PRO A 187 -2.62 12.65 -10.15
N GLY A 188 -1.70 12.04 -10.90
CA GLY A 188 -1.39 12.45 -12.27
C GLY A 188 -2.37 11.90 -13.30
N GLY A 189 -2.53 12.57 -14.45
CA GLY A 189 -3.35 12.07 -15.55
C GLY A 189 -4.86 12.08 -15.29
N MET A 190 -5.33 12.94 -14.38
CA MET A 190 -6.76 13.03 -14.03
C MET A 190 -7.58 13.84 -15.05
N HIS A 191 -6.92 14.52 -15.98
CA HIS A 191 -7.58 15.32 -17.00
C HIS A 191 -6.80 15.29 -18.32
N PHE A 192 -7.52 15.35 -19.43
CA PHE A 192 -6.95 15.30 -20.77
C PHE A 192 -6.47 16.68 -21.29
N ALA A 193 -6.50 17.72 -20.47
CA ALA A 193 -6.54 19.09 -20.97
C ALA A 193 -5.22 19.61 -21.57
N ALA A 194 -4.05 19.15 -21.14
CA ALA A 194 -2.79 19.71 -21.63
C ALA A 194 -1.93 18.72 -22.44
N GLU A 195 -2.05 17.44 -22.14
CA GLU A 195 -1.13 16.41 -22.64
C GLU A 195 -1.68 15.60 -23.82
N PHE A 196 -3.00 15.68 -24.10
CA PHE A 196 -3.67 14.94 -25.17
C PHE A 196 -4.64 15.85 -25.97
N THR A 197 -4.22 17.04 -26.31
CA THR A 197 -5.01 17.95 -27.11
C THR A 197 -4.61 17.87 -28.61
N PRO A 198 -5.50 18.26 -29.55
CA PRO A 198 -5.14 18.38 -30.97
C PRO A 198 -3.95 19.30 -31.24
N ALA A 199 -3.55 20.15 -30.27
CA ALA A 199 -2.37 21.00 -30.35
C ALA A 199 -1.06 20.22 -30.24
N LEU A 200 -1.07 19.03 -29.63
CA LEU A 200 0.14 18.21 -29.51
C LEU A 200 0.46 17.49 -30.83
N LYS A 201 1.74 17.57 -31.22
CA LYS A 201 2.24 16.89 -32.44
C LYS A 201 1.94 15.38 -32.40
N ALA A 202 2.16 14.73 -31.24
CA ALA A 202 1.91 13.31 -31.05
C ALA A 202 0.42 12.95 -31.24
N PHE A 203 -0.52 13.77 -30.75
CA PHE A 203 -1.95 13.55 -30.95
C PHE A 203 -2.33 13.65 -32.44
N ARG A 204 -1.79 14.64 -33.16
CA ARG A 204 -2.02 14.78 -34.60
C ARG A 204 -1.45 13.61 -35.38
N GLN A 205 -0.26 13.13 -35.04
CA GLN A 205 0.34 11.94 -35.63
C GLN A 205 -0.50 10.67 -35.41
N LEU A 206 -1.11 10.52 -34.22
CA LEU A 206 -2.03 9.41 -33.96
C LEU A 206 -3.31 9.49 -34.74
N SER A 207 -3.85 10.70 -34.98
CA SER A 207 -5.07 10.90 -35.80
C SER A 207 -4.85 10.67 -37.30
N GLU A 208 -3.58 10.71 -37.75
CA GLU A 208 -3.18 10.42 -39.13
C GLU A 208 -2.99 8.91 -39.39
N ILE A 209 -2.94 8.08 -38.36
CA ILE A 209 -2.91 6.61 -38.51
C ILE A 209 -4.34 6.15 -38.83
N SER A 210 -4.71 6.29 -40.11
CA SER A 210 -5.93 5.69 -40.63
C SER A 210 -5.70 4.21 -40.82
N SER A 211 -6.30 3.41 -39.96
CA SER A 211 -6.43 1.94 -40.04
C SER A 211 -5.14 1.12 -39.92
N VAL A 212 -5.04 0.41 -38.80
CA VAL A 212 -4.46 -0.94 -38.79
C VAL A 212 -5.60 -1.93 -38.73
#